data_b63b7158dc0c79fd988ee55f8e58734a
#
_entry.id   b63b7158dc0c79fd988ee55f8e58734a
#
_cell.length_a   1.000
_cell.length_b   1.000
_cell.length_c   1.000
_cell.angle_alpha   90.00
_cell.angle_beta   90.00
_cell.angle_gamma   90.00
#
_symmetry.space_group_name_H-M   'P 1'
#
loop_
_entity.id
_entity.type
_entity.pdbx_description
1 polymer ?
#
loop_
_entity_poly.entity_id
_entity_poly.type
_entity_poly.pdbx_seq_one_letter_code
_entity_poly.pdbx_strand_id
1 'polypeptide(L)'
;MLKPSENKWCAPVLWALSALCMGVIFYLSSRTADQSSQESGAVLAWLTRLLGDGWLTDFLVRKSAHFLEYTGLCLLLSFACAATWGKRWMAVGLPIASLYAVTDEVHQRFVPGRSCQATDWAIDTAGAALGLLCAGVLLALWLRFRAKRGDKI
;
A
#
# COMPACT_ATOMS: atom_id res chain seq x y z
N MET A 1 8.99 27.06 -0.06
CA MET A 1 9.81 25.97 0.51
C MET A 1 9.18 25.56 1.82
N LEU A 2 8.73 24.29 1.98
CA LEU A 2 8.48 23.80 3.33
C LEU A 2 9.83 23.80 4.03
N LYS A 3 9.96 24.53 5.14
CA LYS A 3 11.09 24.32 6.06
C LYS A 3 11.16 22.83 6.36
N PRO A 4 12.37 22.20 6.41
CA PRO A 4 12.51 20.84 6.90
C PRO A 4 11.74 20.78 8.22
N SER A 5 10.82 19.83 8.33
CA SER A 5 9.81 19.79 9.39
C SER A 5 10.49 19.98 10.73
N GLU A 6 9.90 20.80 11.60
CA GLU A 6 10.31 20.97 13.00
C GLU A 6 10.34 19.62 13.75
N ASN A 7 9.73 18.60 13.17
CA ASN A 7 9.75 17.23 13.69
C ASN A 7 10.75 16.37 12.91
N LYS A 8 11.99 16.32 13.42
CA LYS A 8 13.09 15.49 12.88
C LYS A 8 12.77 13.99 12.80
N TRP A 9 11.72 13.55 13.48
CA TRP A 9 11.33 12.14 13.57
C TRP A 9 10.30 11.73 12.49
N CYS A 10 9.68 12.65 11.79
CA CYS A 10 8.62 12.33 10.84
C CYS A 10 9.14 11.44 9.68
N ALA A 11 10.25 11.80 9.05
CA ALA A 11 10.81 11.01 7.95
C ALA A 11 11.29 9.61 8.39
N PRO A 12 12.11 9.45 9.44
CA PRO A 12 12.53 8.12 9.91
C PRO A 12 11.36 7.21 10.29
N VAL A 13 10.34 7.75 10.95
CA VAL A 13 9.14 6.98 11.32
C VAL A 13 8.38 6.51 10.08
N LEU A 14 8.21 7.38 9.08
CA LEU A 14 7.53 6.99 7.83
C LEU A 14 8.32 5.91 7.07
N TRP A 15 9.64 6.00 7.01
CA TRP A 15 10.48 4.95 6.42
C TRP A 15 10.40 3.65 7.21
N ALA A 16 10.41 3.69 8.55
CA ALA A 16 10.24 2.51 9.39
C ALA A 16 8.87 1.84 9.19
N LEU A 17 7.79 2.63 9.11
CA LEU A 17 6.45 2.13 8.81
C LEU A 17 6.36 1.53 7.39
N SER A 18 7.02 2.14 6.41
CA SER A 18 7.09 1.60 5.04
C SER A 18 7.82 0.25 5.03
N ALA A 19 8.96 0.15 5.72
CA ALA A 19 9.71 -1.10 5.84
C ALA A 19 8.91 -2.18 6.58
N LEU A 20 8.19 -1.82 7.64
CA LEU A 20 7.29 -2.74 8.35
C LEU A 20 6.17 -3.23 7.42
N CYS A 21 5.55 -2.33 6.67
CA CYS A 21 4.52 -2.68 5.68
C CYS A 21 5.07 -3.65 4.62
N MET A 22 6.25 -3.40 4.08
CA MET A 22 6.95 -4.32 3.16
C MET A 22 7.18 -5.68 3.82
N GLY A 23 7.62 -5.72 5.07
CA GLY A 23 7.81 -6.95 5.82
C GLY A 23 6.51 -7.75 6.02
N VAL A 24 5.39 -7.07 6.28
CA VAL A 24 4.06 -7.69 6.39
C VAL A 24 3.63 -8.27 5.04
N ILE A 25 3.74 -7.51 3.95
CA ILE A 25 3.44 -7.99 2.60
C ILE A 25 4.27 -9.25 2.29
N PHE A 26 5.59 -9.19 2.51
CA PHE A 26 6.48 -10.34 2.28
C PHE A 26 6.06 -11.57 3.09
N TYR A 27 5.71 -11.39 4.37
CA TYR A 27 5.23 -12.48 5.21
C TYR A 27 3.94 -13.10 4.68
N LEU A 28 2.95 -12.27 4.29
CA LEU A 28 1.68 -12.76 3.74
C LEU A 28 1.88 -13.43 2.38
N SER A 29 2.76 -12.91 1.54
CA SER A 29 3.14 -13.50 0.25
C SER A 29 3.92 -14.80 0.38
N SER A 30 4.56 -15.04 1.52
CA SER A 30 5.25 -16.31 1.82
C SER A 30 4.31 -17.46 2.20
N ARG A 31 3.01 -17.17 2.39
CA ARG A 31 2.01 -18.20 2.69
C ARG A 31 1.73 -19.04 1.45
N THR A 32 1.67 -20.38 1.63
CA THR A 32 1.29 -21.29 0.54
C THR A 32 -0.11 -20.96 0.02
N ALA A 33 -0.44 -21.42 -1.18
CA ALA A 33 -1.77 -21.22 -1.75
C ALA A 33 -2.88 -21.73 -0.82
N ASP A 34 -2.69 -22.90 -0.19
CA ASP A 34 -3.68 -23.48 0.73
C ASP A 34 -3.85 -22.64 2.00
N GLN A 35 -2.75 -22.16 2.59
CA GLN A 35 -2.80 -21.30 3.77
C GLN A 35 -3.50 -19.98 3.44
N SER A 36 -3.14 -19.37 2.31
CA SER A 36 -3.76 -18.13 1.86
C SER A 36 -5.25 -18.30 1.57
N SER A 37 -5.66 -19.45 0.99
CA SER A 37 -7.07 -19.74 0.74
C SER A 37 -7.86 -19.99 2.03
N GLN A 38 -7.25 -20.55 3.06
CA GLN A 38 -7.88 -20.69 4.38
C GLN A 38 -8.10 -19.32 5.05
N GLU A 39 -7.09 -18.44 5.00
CA GLU A 39 -7.16 -17.09 5.57
C GLU A 39 -8.20 -16.23 4.83
N SER A 40 -8.17 -16.21 3.51
CA SER A 40 -9.16 -15.47 2.70
C SER A 40 -10.55 -16.07 2.79
N GLY A 41 -10.69 -17.39 2.94
CA GLY A 41 -11.96 -18.07 3.17
C GLY A 41 -12.65 -17.65 4.47
N ALA A 42 -11.87 -17.46 5.54
CA ALA A 42 -12.41 -16.93 6.81
C ALA A 42 -12.92 -15.48 6.65
N VAL A 43 -12.16 -14.64 5.94
CA VAL A 43 -12.56 -13.26 5.62
C VAL A 43 -13.80 -13.26 4.71
N LEU A 44 -13.83 -14.12 3.70
CA LEU A 44 -14.97 -14.29 2.79
C LEU A 44 -16.23 -14.67 3.56
N ALA A 45 -16.15 -15.66 4.45
CA ALA A 45 -17.28 -16.10 5.26
C ALA A 45 -17.82 -14.97 6.16
N TRP A 46 -16.94 -14.15 6.72
CA TRP A 46 -17.34 -12.99 7.51
C TRP A 46 -18.01 -11.90 6.66
N LEU A 47 -17.42 -11.58 5.48
CA LEU A 47 -17.99 -10.60 4.55
C LEU A 47 -19.34 -11.05 4.01
N THR A 48 -19.50 -12.32 3.67
CA THR A 48 -20.74 -12.90 3.16
C THR A 48 -21.87 -12.79 4.20
N ARG A 49 -21.57 -12.98 5.48
CA ARG A 49 -22.56 -12.76 6.57
C ARG A 49 -23.03 -11.31 6.67
N LEU A 50 -22.16 -10.34 6.34
CA LEU A 50 -22.49 -8.91 6.44
C LEU A 50 -23.19 -8.37 5.18
N LEU A 51 -22.77 -8.82 4.01
CA LEU A 51 -23.16 -8.23 2.72
C LEU A 51 -24.10 -9.12 1.89
N GLY A 52 -24.38 -10.36 2.37
CA GLY A 52 -25.16 -11.34 1.62
C GLY A 52 -24.33 -12.18 0.65
N ASP A 53 -24.92 -13.29 0.21
CA ASP A 53 -24.29 -14.25 -0.71
C ASP A 53 -24.34 -13.79 -2.17
N GLY A 54 -23.37 -14.26 -2.97
CA GLY A 54 -23.52 -14.43 -4.41
C GLY A 54 -22.53 -13.71 -5.32
N TRP A 55 -21.73 -12.72 -4.86
CA TRP A 55 -20.78 -12.00 -5.72
C TRP A 55 -19.33 -12.00 -5.21
N LEU A 56 -19.12 -12.30 -3.93
CA LEU A 56 -17.79 -12.40 -3.33
C LEU A 56 -17.19 -13.78 -3.58
N THR A 57 -15.94 -13.80 -4.01
CA THR A 57 -15.15 -15.02 -4.19
C THR A 57 -13.85 -14.92 -3.43
N ASP A 58 -13.24 -16.07 -3.09
CA ASP A 58 -11.91 -16.14 -2.49
C ASP A 58 -10.86 -15.40 -3.34
N PHE A 59 -10.94 -15.54 -4.65
CA PHE A 59 -10.10 -14.80 -5.59
C PHE A 59 -10.24 -13.28 -5.43
N LEU A 60 -11.47 -12.78 -5.33
CA LEU A 60 -11.72 -11.35 -5.20
C LEU A 60 -11.19 -10.81 -3.86
N VAL A 61 -11.37 -11.56 -2.77
CA VAL A 61 -10.87 -11.19 -1.44
C VAL A 61 -9.34 -11.07 -1.45
N ARG A 62 -8.65 -12.07 -2.01
CA ARG A 62 -7.18 -12.03 -2.12
C ARG A 62 -6.68 -10.88 -2.97
N LYS A 63 -7.26 -10.66 -4.15
CA LYS A 63 -6.84 -9.55 -5.03
C LYS A 63 -7.11 -8.19 -4.40
N SER A 64 -8.23 -8.04 -3.69
CA SER A 64 -8.53 -6.82 -2.95
C SER A 64 -7.54 -6.59 -1.80
N ALA A 65 -7.12 -7.65 -1.10
CA ALA A 65 -6.11 -7.56 -0.05
C ALA A 65 -4.78 -7.02 -0.62
N HIS A 66 -4.24 -7.64 -1.67
CA HIS A 66 -3.02 -7.16 -2.35
C HIS A 66 -3.15 -5.71 -2.83
N PHE A 67 -4.24 -5.38 -3.49
CA PHE A 67 -4.52 -4.01 -3.93
C PHE A 67 -4.46 -3.01 -2.77
N LEU A 68 -5.06 -3.33 -1.62
CA LEU A 68 -5.07 -2.45 -0.44
C LEU A 68 -3.72 -2.40 0.27
N GLU A 69 -2.98 -3.49 0.33
CA GLU A 69 -1.62 -3.56 0.86
C GLU A 69 -0.70 -2.60 0.10
N TYR A 70 -0.72 -2.65 -1.23
CA TYR A 70 0.08 -1.75 -2.07
C TYR A 70 -0.43 -0.30 -2.08
N THR A 71 -1.74 -0.09 -1.86
CA THR A 71 -2.30 1.24 -1.61
C THR A 71 -1.68 1.85 -0.34
N GLY A 72 -1.68 1.09 0.76
CA GLY A 72 -1.08 1.52 2.04
C GLY A 72 0.42 1.74 1.94
N LEU A 73 1.15 0.81 1.29
CA LEU A 73 2.59 0.93 1.09
C LEU A 73 2.97 2.19 0.32
N CYS A 74 2.32 2.43 -0.82
CA CYS A 74 2.61 3.60 -1.65
C CYS A 74 2.24 4.92 -0.96
N LEU A 75 1.15 4.95 -0.18
CA LEU A 75 0.78 6.09 0.65
C LEU A 75 1.92 6.43 1.63
N LEU A 76 2.45 5.45 2.35
CA LEU A 76 3.54 5.62 3.32
C LEU A 76 4.83 6.08 2.62
N LEU A 77 5.22 5.41 1.53
CA LEU A 77 6.40 5.77 0.74
C LEU A 77 6.31 7.18 0.17
N SER A 78 5.14 7.58 -0.32
CA SER A 78 4.90 8.93 -0.85
C SER A 78 5.12 10.00 0.21
N PHE A 79 4.61 9.80 1.42
CA PHE A 79 4.85 10.71 2.53
C PHE A 79 6.30 10.65 3.03
N ALA A 80 6.93 9.47 3.05
CA ALA A 80 8.34 9.33 3.41
C ALA A 80 9.26 10.11 2.44
N CYS A 81 9.04 9.96 1.14
CA CYS A 81 9.74 10.72 0.10
C CYS A 81 9.52 12.23 0.24
N ALA A 82 8.26 12.65 0.45
CA ALA A 82 7.91 14.05 0.62
C ALA A 82 8.54 14.64 1.89
N ALA A 83 8.60 13.89 2.98
CA ALA A 83 9.21 14.32 4.24
C ALA A 83 10.74 14.43 4.15
N THR A 84 11.37 13.56 3.34
CA THR A 84 12.84 13.51 3.19
C THR A 84 13.34 14.55 2.18
N TRP A 85 12.72 14.61 1.00
CA TRP A 85 13.24 15.38 -0.14
C TRP A 85 12.32 16.52 -0.59
N GLY A 86 11.15 16.64 0.03
CA GLY A 86 10.14 17.66 -0.27
C GLY A 86 9.01 17.16 -1.16
N LYS A 87 7.91 17.90 -1.21
CA LYS A 87 6.64 17.52 -1.85
C LYS A 87 6.78 17.03 -3.30
N ARG A 88 7.71 17.60 -4.07
CA ARG A 88 7.95 17.22 -5.48
C ARG A 88 8.38 15.76 -5.64
N TRP A 89 8.93 15.15 -4.58
CA TRP A 89 9.41 13.78 -4.59
C TRP A 89 8.35 12.76 -4.15
N MET A 90 7.15 13.22 -3.80
CA MET A 90 6.04 12.35 -3.38
C MET A 90 5.74 11.25 -4.43
N ALA A 91 5.78 11.60 -5.72
CA ALA A 91 5.50 10.67 -6.82
C ALA A 91 6.51 9.51 -6.92
N VAL A 92 7.70 9.63 -6.31
CA VAL A 92 8.72 8.56 -6.28
C VAL A 92 8.24 7.34 -5.46
N GLY A 93 7.29 7.51 -4.56
CA GLY A 93 6.66 6.40 -3.86
C GLY A 93 6.05 5.34 -4.77
N LEU A 94 5.47 5.77 -5.90
CA LEU A 94 4.84 4.85 -6.87
C LEU A 94 5.85 3.88 -7.54
N PRO A 95 6.93 4.34 -8.19
CA PRO A 95 7.91 3.40 -8.77
C PRO A 95 8.57 2.52 -7.72
N ILE A 96 8.80 2.99 -6.49
CA ILE A 96 9.33 2.14 -5.41
C ILE A 96 8.34 1.03 -5.07
N ALA A 97 7.05 1.34 -4.87
CA ALA A 97 6.03 0.35 -4.57
C ALA A 97 5.84 -0.65 -5.73
N SER A 98 5.82 -0.17 -7.00
CA SER A 98 5.69 -1.03 -8.18
C SER A 98 6.88 -1.96 -8.38
N LEU A 99 8.11 -1.48 -8.12
CA LEU A 99 9.31 -2.34 -8.13
C LEU A 99 9.26 -3.39 -7.02
N TYR A 100 8.77 -3.00 -5.85
CA TYR A 100 8.57 -3.97 -4.77
C TYR A 100 7.55 -5.03 -5.15
N ALA A 101 6.45 -4.69 -5.85
CA ALA A 101 5.49 -5.65 -6.37
C ALA A 101 6.13 -6.65 -7.35
N VAL A 102 7.07 -6.22 -8.20
CA VAL A 102 7.84 -7.14 -9.04
C VAL A 102 8.64 -8.13 -8.18
N THR A 103 9.30 -7.66 -7.12
CA THR A 103 10.07 -8.55 -6.23
C THR A 103 9.17 -9.53 -5.50
N ASP A 104 7.97 -9.10 -5.12
CA ASP A 104 6.97 -9.93 -4.47
C ASP A 104 6.47 -11.05 -5.40
N GLU A 105 6.13 -10.71 -6.65
CA GLU A 105 5.73 -11.69 -7.68
C GLU A 105 6.84 -12.71 -7.97
N VAL A 106 8.09 -12.25 -8.05
CA VAL A 106 9.23 -13.16 -8.21
C VAL A 106 9.38 -14.08 -7.00
N HIS A 107 9.18 -13.56 -5.78
CA HIS A 107 9.22 -14.37 -4.56
C HIS A 107 8.11 -15.44 -4.56
N GLN A 108 6.88 -15.07 -4.93
CA GLN A 108 5.74 -15.98 -4.99
C GLN A 108 5.97 -17.17 -5.92
N ARG A 109 6.80 -17.04 -6.96
CA ARG A 109 7.19 -18.18 -7.82
C ARG A 109 7.84 -19.33 -7.07
N PHE A 110 8.47 -19.04 -5.94
CA PHE A 110 9.16 -20.04 -5.11
C PHE A 110 8.28 -20.57 -3.97
N VAL A 111 7.05 -20.06 -3.83
CA VAL A 111 6.10 -20.47 -2.80
C VAL A 111 5.19 -21.60 -3.34
N PRO A 112 5.04 -22.73 -2.64
CA PRO A 112 4.22 -23.85 -3.10
C PRO A 112 2.78 -23.44 -3.43
N GLY A 113 2.32 -23.82 -4.63
CA GLY A 113 0.97 -23.54 -5.14
C GLY A 113 0.72 -22.10 -5.60
N ARG A 114 1.72 -21.22 -5.52
CA ARG A 114 1.65 -19.85 -6.07
C ARG A 114 2.23 -19.79 -7.47
N SER A 115 1.84 -18.75 -8.21
CA SER A 115 2.38 -18.45 -9.56
C SER A 115 2.72 -16.96 -9.64
N CYS A 116 3.76 -16.63 -10.41
CA CYS A 116 4.11 -15.26 -10.75
C CYS A 116 3.28 -14.84 -11.98
N GLN A 117 2.47 -13.80 -11.84
CA GLN A 117 1.56 -13.35 -12.90
C GLN A 117 1.68 -11.83 -13.12
N ALA A 118 1.87 -11.42 -14.36
CA ALA A 118 1.92 -10.00 -14.71
C ALA A 118 0.63 -9.25 -14.36
N THR A 119 -0.52 -9.96 -14.32
CA THR A 119 -1.81 -9.40 -13.88
C THR A 119 -1.79 -9.02 -12.41
N ASP A 120 -1.09 -9.78 -11.56
CA ASP A 120 -1.00 -9.53 -10.13
C ASP A 120 -0.14 -8.29 -9.87
N TRP A 121 1.03 -8.20 -10.51
CA TRP A 121 1.81 -6.96 -10.52
C TRP A 121 1.00 -5.74 -11.00
N ALA A 122 0.15 -5.89 -12.01
CA ALA A 122 -0.67 -4.79 -12.52
C ALA A 122 -1.71 -4.33 -11.48
N ILE A 123 -2.35 -5.27 -10.76
CA ILE A 123 -3.30 -4.98 -9.67
C ILE A 123 -2.59 -4.27 -8.52
N ASP A 124 -1.43 -4.75 -8.11
CA ASP A 124 -0.63 -4.15 -7.04
C ASP A 124 -0.15 -2.74 -7.40
N THR A 125 0.30 -2.56 -8.65
CA THR A 125 0.67 -1.24 -9.17
C THR A 125 -0.53 -0.29 -9.25
N ALA A 126 -1.72 -0.78 -9.61
CA ALA A 126 -2.94 0.01 -9.60
C ALA A 126 -3.33 0.42 -8.16
N GLY A 127 -3.17 -0.48 -7.18
CA GLY A 127 -3.30 -0.16 -5.76
C GLY A 127 -2.30 0.92 -5.32
N ALA A 128 -1.05 0.79 -5.73
CA ALA A 128 -0.01 1.79 -5.46
C ALA A 128 -0.36 3.16 -6.07
N ALA A 129 -0.91 3.20 -7.28
CA ALA A 129 -1.36 4.44 -7.92
C ALA A 129 -2.50 5.10 -7.12
N LEU A 130 -3.45 4.32 -6.60
CA LEU A 130 -4.47 4.83 -5.68
C LEU A 130 -3.84 5.39 -4.40
N GLY A 131 -2.83 4.72 -3.84
CA GLY A 131 -2.09 5.19 -2.66
C GLY A 131 -1.43 6.55 -2.89
N LEU A 132 -0.79 6.76 -4.05
CA LEU A 132 -0.24 8.07 -4.43
C LEU A 132 -1.34 9.14 -4.56
N LEU A 133 -2.47 8.80 -5.18
CA LEU A 133 -3.61 9.71 -5.30
C LEU A 133 -4.13 10.11 -3.91
N CYS A 134 -4.33 9.15 -3.01
CA CYS A 134 -4.74 9.40 -1.62
C CYS A 134 -3.74 10.32 -0.90
N ALA A 135 -2.42 10.08 -1.05
CA ALA A 135 -1.39 10.93 -0.47
C ALA A 135 -1.48 12.38 -0.98
N GLY A 136 -1.69 12.56 -2.28
CA GLY A 136 -1.88 13.89 -2.89
C GLY A 136 -3.12 14.62 -2.36
N VAL A 137 -4.26 13.91 -2.27
CA VAL A 137 -5.51 14.46 -1.72
C VAL A 137 -5.34 14.86 -0.25
N LEU A 138 -4.77 13.97 0.57
CA LEU A 138 -4.53 14.25 1.99
C LEU A 138 -3.61 15.46 2.18
N LEU A 139 -2.55 15.56 1.40
CA LEU A 139 -1.66 16.72 1.42
C LEU A 139 -2.39 18.00 1.02
N ALA A 140 -3.20 17.97 -0.03
CA ALA A 140 -3.97 19.13 -0.50
C ALA A 140 -4.99 19.60 0.55
N LEU A 141 -5.70 18.67 1.19
CA LEU A 141 -6.64 18.97 2.27
C LEU A 141 -5.92 19.57 3.47
N TRP A 142 -4.79 19.00 3.88
CA TRP A 142 -3.99 19.51 5.00
C TRP A 142 -3.50 20.94 4.74
N LEU A 143 -3.02 21.23 3.53
CA LEU A 143 -2.58 22.57 3.14
C LEU A 143 -3.73 23.59 3.16
N ARG A 144 -4.90 23.20 2.65
CA ARG A 144 -6.11 24.06 2.69
C ARG A 144 -6.54 24.35 4.14
N PHE A 145 -6.43 23.35 5.01
CA PHE A 145 -6.78 23.52 6.43
C PHE A 145 -5.83 24.47 7.15
N ARG A 146 -4.51 24.35 6.90
CA ARG A 146 -3.51 25.29 7.45
C ARG A 146 -3.69 26.70 6.93
N ALA A 147 -3.96 26.88 5.65
CA ALA A 147 -4.23 28.19 5.06
C ALA A 147 -5.43 28.89 5.73
N LYS A 148 -6.50 28.13 6.03
CA LYS A 148 -7.68 28.70 6.73
C LYS A 148 -7.40 29.09 8.18
N ARG A 149 -6.42 28.46 8.84
CA ARG A 149 -6.00 28.80 10.22
C ARG A 149 -5.03 29.98 10.31
N GLY A 150 -4.63 30.55 9.17
CA GLY A 150 -3.66 31.64 9.14
C GLY A 150 -2.23 31.22 9.44
N ASP A 151 -1.94 29.91 9.50
CA ASP A 151 -0.58 29.41 9.69
C ASP A 151 0.24 29.74 8.44
N LYS A 152 1.27 30.60 8.59
CA LYS A 152 2.19 30.92 7.48
C LYS A 152 2.84 29.62 6.98
N ILE A 153 2.64 29.32 5.70
CA ILE A 153 3.22 28.16 4.99
C ILE A 153 4.66 28.46 4.60
#